data_add82dbfcfd40d6352989442cc08026e
#
_entry.id   add82dbfcfd40d6352989442cc08026e
#
_cell.length_a   1.000
_cell.length_b   1.000
_cell.length_c   1.000
_cell.angle_alpha   90.00
_cell.angle_beta   90.00
_cell.angle_gamma   90.00
#
_symmetry.space_group_name_H-M   'P 1'
#
loop_
_entity.id
_entity.type
_entity.pdbx_description
1 polymer ?
#
loop_
_entity_poly.entity_id
_entity_poly.type
_entity_poly.pdbx_seq_one_letter_code
_entity_poly.pdbx_strand_id
1 'polypeptide(L)'
;MRTTTCFLSNIHQYLSIKRLIPNAREMLLSPPSSSLFEQYYSKINLFANNDIEINNNEWEKAVEVLRTPLPVSFRWNSAIDFQDKVGNQKHQGKRQLLENNISYKQLQFVDAWELNVDARALQNDIDKKKAFRWIVAQTRSGVISRQEVASMIPVSLLNIEKNHRVLDLCASPGSKTRQALEKLCNTIAIKSDDLGIVVANDVNLKRSFIIANRCNVLGLHTQRLCVTNHKAQSFPNISIKASTNKNEGAAIVDGQYDRIVCDVPCSGDGTLRKDPIIWQRWHPEFSQKLHPLRKFPILFSPEIN
;
A
#
# COMPACT_ATOMS: atom_id res chain seq x y z
N MET A 1 -7.35 -12.08 -19.80
CA MET A 1 -7.27 -10.61 -19.58
C MET A 1 -6.33 -10.36 -18.41
N ARG A 2 -5.18 -9.76 -18.65
CA ARG A 2 -4.22 -9.39 -17.60
C ARG A 2 -4.59 -8.01 -17.06
N THR A 3 -4.86 -7.88 -15.77
CA THR A 3 -5.30 -6.62 -15.17
C THR A 3 -4.08 -5.87 -14.64
N THR A 4 -3.71 -4.76 -15.27
CA THR A 4 -2.69 -3.84 -14.78
C THR A 4 -3.39 -2.75 -13.97
N THR A 5 -3.07 -2.63 -12.69
CA THR A 5 -3.62 -1.60 -11.81
C THR A 5 -2.53 -0.63 -11.39
N CYS A 6 -2.63 0.63 -11.81
CA CYS A 6 -1.70 1.69 -11.47
C CYS A 6 -2.29 2.57 -10.36
N PHE A 7 -1.63 2.61 -9.19
CA PHE A 7 -2.04 3.44 -8.05
C PHE A 7 -0.84 4.19 -7.44
N LEU A 8 -1.10 5.37 -6.93
CA LEU A 8 -0.10 6.38 -6.56
C LEU A 8 0.12 6.47 -5.05
N SER A 9 1.35 6.33 -4.55
CA SER A 9 1.71 6.64 -3.17
C SER A 9 3.16 7.11 -2.99
N ASN A 10 3.42 8.07 -2.10
CA ASN A 10 4.75 8.61 -1.80
C ASN A 10 5.02 8.63 -0.29
N ILE A 11 6.09 7.99 0.16
CA ILE A 11 6.47 7.98 1.59
C ILE A 11 7.87 8.58 1.85
N HIS A 12 8.68 8.90 0.86
CA HIS A 12 10.12 9.05 1.08
C HIS A 12 10.69 10.44 1.40
N GLN A 13 9.94 11.51 1.24
CA GLN A 13 10.41 12.83 1.70
C GLN A 13 10.22 13.06 3.21
N TYR A 14 9.52 12.15 3.88
CA TYR A 14 9.13 12.31 5.28
C TYR A 14 10.29 12.27 6.28
N LEU A 15 11.32 11.48 6.01
CA LEU A 15 12.41 11.27 6.96
C LEU A 15 13.50 12.37 6.92
N SER A 16 13.70 13.03 5.78
CA SER A 16 14.74 14.05 5.62
C SER A 16 14.35 15.40 6.20
N ILE A 17 13.06 15.73 6.23
CA ILE A 17 12.57 17.06 6.65
C ILE A 17 12.33 17.15 8.15
N LYS A 18 12.08 16.04 8.84
CA LYS A 18 11.92 16.02 10.32
C LYS A 18 13.14 16.53 11.07
N ARG A 19 14.32 16.56 10.46
CA ARG A 19 15.56 17.06 11.06
C ARG A 19 15.78 18.58 10.91
N LEU A 20 15.01 19.24 10.03
CA LEU A 20 15.29 20.64 9.64
C LEU A 20 14.34 21.68 10.29
N ILE A 21 13.23 21.26 10.91
CA ILE A 21 12.27 22.20 11.51
C ILE A 21 11.86 21.71 12.92
N PRO A 22 12.47 22.23 13.99
CA PRO A 22 12.17 21.81 15.37
C PRO A 22 10.72 22.06 15.82
N ASN A 23 10.04 23.07 15.29
CA ASN A 23 8.69 23.49 15.67
C ASN A 23 7.59 23.12 14.65
N ALA A 24 7.86 22.25 13.68
CA ALA A 24 6.87 21.82 12.70
C ALA A 24 5.64 21.10 13.31
N ARG A 25 5.72 20.70 14.58
CA ARG A 25 4.62 20.05 15.30
C ARG A 25 3.45 20.97 15.63
N GLU A 26 3.71 22.24 15.95
CA GLU A 26 2.67 23.21 16.33
C GLU A 26 2.05 23.93 15.13
N MET A 27 2.81 24.13 14.05
CA MET A 27 2.29 24.71 12.80
C MET A 27 1.33 23.78 12.03
N LEU A 28 1.24 22.50 12.42
CA LEU A 28 0.44 21.48 11.73
C LEU A 28 -1.03 21.41 12.17
N LEU A 29 -1.44 22.24 13.15
CA LEU A 29 -2.78 22.13 13.74
C LEU A 29 -3.86 22.92 12.98
N SER A 30 -3.48 23.82 12.08
CA SER A 30 -4.43 24.49 11.19
C SER A 30 -3.85 24.61 9.78
N PRO A 31 -4.40 23.88 8.79
CA PRO A 31 -4.04 24.14 7.40
C PRO A 31 -4.39 25.58 7.04
N PRO A 32 -3.60 26.24 6.16
CA PRO A 32 -3.91 27.63 5.73
C PRO A 32 -5.34 27.71 5.19
N SER A 33 -5.99 28.81 5.43
CA SER A 33 -7.41 29.07 5.07
C SER A 33 -7.71 28.95 3.58
N SER A 34 -6.71 29.05 2.71
CA SER A 34 -6.80 28.69 1.29
C SER A 34 -5.43 28.18 0.81
N SER A 35 -5.30 26.88 0.59
CA SER A 35 -4.09 26.30 0.05
C SER A 35 -4.07 26.41 -1.50
N LEU A 36 -2.88 26.42 -2.10
CA LEU A 36 -2.73 26.36 -3.55
C LEU A 36 -3.44 25.12 -4.14
N PHE A 37 -3.46 24.01 -3.38
CA PHE A 37 -4.20 22.81 -3.70
C PHE A 37 -5.70 23.08 -3.89
N GLU A 38 -6.34 23.73 -2.93
CA GLU A 38 -7.77 24.04 -2.99
C GLU A 38 -8.10 25.00 -4.14
N GLN A 39 -7.28 26.03 -4.33
CA GLN A 39 -7.43 26.98 -5.44
C GLN A 39 -7.30 26.31 -6.82
N TYR A 40 -6.41 25.33 -6.94
CA TYR A 40 -6.21 24.61 -8.19
C TYR A 40 -7.36 23.65 -8.48
N TYR A 41 -7.73 22.81 -7.52
CA TYR A 41 -8.74 21.78 -7.73
C TYR A 41 -10.18 22.33 -7.79
N SER A 42 -10.48 23.43 -7.11
CA SER A 42 -11.77 24.10 -7.26
C SER A 42 -12.01 24.61 -8.69
N LYS A 43 -10.94 25.03 -9.40
CA LYS A 43 -11.02 25.50 -10.79
C LYS A 43 -11.18 24.35 -11.80
N ILE A 44 -10.69 23.16 -11.49
CA ILE A 44 -10.74 21.98 -12.40
C ILE A 44 -12.13 21.34 -12.38
N ASN A 45 -12.94 21.64 -11.36
CA ASN A 45 -14.28 21.08 -11.21
C ASN A 45 -14.27 19.52 -11.26
N LEU A 46 -13.54 18.88 -10.34
CA LEU A 46 -13.29 17.43 -10.31
C LEU A 46 -14.58 16.57 -10.29
N PHE A 47 -15.68 17.14 -9.84
CA PHE A 47 -16.96 16.45 -9.69
C PHE A 47 -17.96 16.80 -10.80
N ALA A 48 -17.51 17.53 -11.88
CA ALA A 48 -18.34 17.84 -13.03
C ALA A 48 -18.59 16.59 -13.87
N ASN A 49 -19.74 15.99 -13.71
CA ASN A 49 -20.31 15.16 -14.77
C ASN A 49 -21.12 16.06 -15.72
N ASN A 50 -21.02 15.84 -17.01
CA ASN A 50 -21.55 16.70 -18.06
C ASN A 50 -23.07 16.96 -17.98
N ASP A 51 -23.82 16.36 -17.06
CA ASP A 51 -25.28 16.40 -16.99
C ASP A 51 -25.85 16.79 -15.60
N ILE A 52 -25.03 17.14 -14.61
CA ILE A 52 -25.53 17.50 -13.29
C ILE A 52 -24.88 18.81 -12.83
N GLU A 53 -25.70 19.80 -12.51
CA GLU A 53 -25.29 21.00 -11.76
C GLU A 53 -24.53 20.54 -10.49
N ILE A 54 -23.22 20.76 -10.50
CA ILE A 54 -22.39 20.32 -9.40
C ILE A 54 -22.62 21.23 -8.24
N ASN A 55 -23.10 20.60 -7.22
CA ASN A 55 -23.28 21.19 -5.92
C ASN A 55 -21.87 21.53 -5.36
N ASN A 56 -21.53 22.81 -5.25
CA ASN A 56 -20.31 23.32 -4.58
C ASN A 56 -20.07 22.64 -3.23
N ASN A 57 -21.12 22.11 -2.63
CA ASN A 57 -21.16 21.35 -1.40
C ASN A 57 -20.33 20.03 -1.44
N GLU A 58 -20.13 19.39 -2.60
CA GLU A 58 -19.32 18.14 -2.66
C GLU A 58 -17.81 18.42 -2.59
N TRP A 59 -17.36 19.49 -3.23
CA TRP A 59 -15.97 19.91 -3.11
C TRP A 59 -15.64 20.35 -1.68
N GLU A 60 -16.50 21.13 -1.06
CA GLU A 60 -16.32 21.57 0.33
C GLU A 60 -16.27 20.38 1.29
N LYS A 61 -17.18 19.42 1.15
CA LYS A 61 -17.16 18.16 1.91
C LYS A 61 -15.88 17.35 1.68
N ALA A 62 -15.41 17.28 0.43
CA ALA A 62 -14.16 16.58 0.11
C ALA A 62 -12.96 17.24 0.78
N VAL A 63 -12.88 18.58 0.76
CA VAL A 63 -11.83 19.36 1.44
C VAL A 63 -11.90 19.13 2.96
N GLU A 64 -13.09 19.18 3.55
CA GLU A 64 -13.29 18.90 4.98
C GLU A 64 -12.75 17.52 5.35
N VAL A 65 -13.11 16.49 4.58
CA VAL A 65 -12.59 15.12 4.79
C VAL A 65 -11.07 15.07 4.62
N LEU A 66 -10.51 15.74 3.61
CA LEU A 66 -9.06 15.80 3.39
C LEU A 66 -8.30 16.47 4.54
N ARG A 67 -8.94 17.34 5.31
CA ARG A 67 -8.36 17.99 6.51
C ARG A 67 -8.40 17.12 7.76
N THR A 68 -9.22 16.06 7.77
CA THR A 68 -9.28 15.13 8.92
C THR A 68 -8.15 14.12 8.88
N PRO A 69 -7.57 13.73 10.03
CA PRO A 69 -6.57 12.67 10.09
C PRO A 69 -7.11 11.34 9.54
N LEU A 70 -6.22 10.51 9.01
CA LEU A 70 -6.59 9.16 8.57
C LEU A 70 -6.89 8.28 9.78
N PRO A 71 -8.00 7.52 9.74
CA PRO A 71 -8.26 6.49 10.72
C PRO A 71 -7.20 5.39 10.66
N VAL A 72 -6.96 4.75 11.80
CA VAL A 72 -6.07 3.58 11.86
C VAL A 72 -6.74 2.41 11.17
N SER A 73 -6.05 1.80 10.24
CA SER A 73 -6.51 0.59 9.55
C SER A 73 -5.42 -0.48 9.48
N PHE A 74 -5.83 -1.74 9.49
CA PHE A 74 -4.95 -2.89 9.37
C PHE A 74 -5.67 -4.08 8.74
N ARG A 75 -4.91 -4.88 7.98
CA ARG A 75 -5.35 -6.16 7.43
C ARG A 75 -4.97 -7.31 8.37
N TRP A 76 -5.78 -8.33 8.36
CA TRP A 76 -5.44 -9.64 8.88
C TRP A 76 -4.57 -10.38 7.87
N ASN A 77 -3.58 -11.12 8.36
CA ASN A 77 -2.69 -11.90 7.51
C ASN A 77 -3.47 -13.09 6.92
N SER A 78 -3.49 -13.19 5.59
CA SER A 78 -4.23 -14.23 4.88
C SER A 78 -3.39 -15.48 4.54
N ALA A 79 -2.08 -15.49 4.86
CA ALA A 79 -1.25 -16.66 4.62
C ALA A 79 -1.67 -17.84 5.50
N ILE A 80 -1.57 -19.06 4.95
CA ILE A 80 -2.13 -20.28 5.54
C ILE A 80 -1.66 -20.54 6.99
N ASP A 81 -0.37 -20.34 7.25
CA ASP A 81 0.23 -20.57 8.58
C ASP A 81 -0.23 -19.59 9.66
N PHE A 82 -0.97 -18.56 9.27
CA PHE A 82 -1.47 -17.53 10.19
C PHE A 82 -2.97 -17.68 10.48
N GLN A 83 -3.71 -18.55 9.81
CA GLN A 83 -5.17 -18.62 9.91
C GLN A 83 -5.66 -18.87 11.33
N ASP A 84 -5.09 -19.85 12.05
CA ASP A 84 -5.48 -20.14 13.44
C ASP A 84 -5.14 -18.98 14.38
N LYS A 85 -3.96 -18.39 14.21
CA LYS A 85 -3.54 -17.22 14.99
C LYS A 85 -4.46 -16.04 14.75
N VAL A 86 -4.84 -15.79 13.50
CA VAL A 86 -5.76 -14.71 13.11
C VAL A 86 -7.13 -14.94 13.74
N GLY A 87 -7.69 -16.16 13.68
CA GLY A 87 -8.96 -16.48 14.29
C GLY A 87 -9.00 -16.14 15.78
N ASN A 88 -8.02 -16.63 16.53
CA ASN A 88 -7.89 -16.36 17.97
C ASN A 88 -7.71 -14.86 18.27
N GLN A 89 -6.88 -14.15 17.49
CA GLN A 89 -6.61 -12.74 17.71
C GLN A 89 -7.76 -11.83 17.29
N LYS A 90 -8.62 -12.23 16.37
CA LYS A 90 -9.85 -11.48 16.04
C LYS A 90 -10.79 -11.37 17.24
N HIS A 91 -11.00 -12.47 17.98
CA HIS A 91 -11.82 -12.45 19.21
C HIS A 91 -11.20 -11.56 20.28
N GLN A 92 -9.90 -11.69 20.52
CA GLN A 92 -9.19 -10.84 21.47
C GLN A 92 -9.22 -9.36 21.05
N GLY A 93 -9.03 -9.08 19.77
CA GLY A 93 -9.05 -7.72 19.22
C GLY A 93 -10.40 -7.03 19.40
N LYS A 94 -11.50 -7.72 19.11
CA LYS A 94 -12.86 -7.20 19.37
C LYS A 94 -13.02 -6.77 20.83
N ARG A 95 -12.61 -7.61 21.77
CA ARG A 95 -12.66 -7.31 23.21
C ARG A 95 -11.80 -6.11 23.57
N GLN A 96 -10.54 -6.08 23.08
CA GLN A 96 -9.62 -4.96 23.35
C GLN A 96 -10.13 -3.63 22.80
N LEU A 97 -10.75 -3.62 21.62
CA LEU A 97 -11.32 -2.41 21.05
C LEU A 97 -12.55 -1.95 21.84
N LEU A 98 -13.45 -2.86 22.19
CA LEU A 98 -14.65 -2.55 22.97
C LEU A 98 -14.31 -2.01 24.37
N GLU A 99 -13.41 -2.66 25.09
CA GLU A 99 -12.94 -2.22 26.42
C GLU A 99 -12.30 -0.83 26.42
N ASN A 100 -11.81 -0.36 25.28
CA ASN A 100 -11.19 0.95 25.11
C ASN A 100 -12.08 1.95 24.34
N ASN A 101 -13.39 1.68 24.21
CA ASN A 101 -14.36 2.51 23.50
C ASN A 101 -13.95 2.86 22.07
N ILE A 102 -13.32 1.91 21.37
CA ILE A 102 -12.92 2.06 19.98
C ILE A 102 -13.88 1.23 19.11
N SER A 103 -14.69 1.88 18.29
CA SER A 103 -15.46 1.20 17.27
C SER A 103 -14.61 0.92 16.03
N TYR A 104 -15.03 -0.07 15.24
CA TYR A 104 -14.34 -0.41 14.01
C TYR A 104 -15.36 -0.79 12.92
N LYS A 105 -14.94 -0.57 11.69
CA LYS A 105 -15.64 -1.01 10.48
C LYS A 105 -14.86 -2.15 9.85
N GLN A 106 -15.53 -3.26 9.56
CA GLN A 106 -14.95 -4.34 8.76
C GLN A 106 -15.08 -3.99 7.28
N LEU A 107 -13.99 -4.13 6.52
CA LEU A 107 -13.99 -3.87 5.09
C LEU A 107 -14.52 -5.10 4.34
N GLN A 108 -15.31 -4.88 3.28
CA GLN A 108 -15.95 -5.97 2.53
C GLN A 108 -15.02 -6.60 1.48
N PHE A 109 -14.09 -5.82 0.92
CA PHE A 109 -13.23 -6.24 -0.20
C PHE A 109 -11.92 -6.91 0.26
N VAL A 110 -11.61 -6.84 1.55
CA VAL A 110 -10.41 -7.43 2.16
C VAL A 110 -10.67 -7.68 3.64
N ASP A 111 -10.06 -8.73 4.20
CA ASP A 111 -10.14 -9.01 5.62
C ASP A 111 -9.32 -7.99 6.43
N ALA A 112 -9.94 -6.87 6.71
CA ALA A 112 -9.32 -5.72 7.36
C ALA A 112 -10.32 -4.94 8.22
N TRP A 113 -9.78 -4.23 9.21
CA TRP A 113 -10.54 -3.34 10.07
C TRP A 113 -10.04 -1.91 9.93
N GLU A 114 -10.99 -0.98 9.90
CA GLU A 114 -10.76 0.46 10.01
C GLU A 114 -11.36 0.94 11.33
N LEU A 115 -10.55 1.58 12.16
CA LEU A 115 -10.95 2.08 13.48
C LEU A 115 -11.51 3.49 13.35
N ASN A 116 -12.40 3.88 14.26
CA ASN A 116 -12.92 5.26 14.34
C ASN A 116 -11.94 6.23 15.05
N VAL A 117 -10.67 5.92 15.09
CA VAL A 117 -9.63 6.69 15.78
C VAL A 117 -8.39 6.80 14.89
N ASP A 118 -7.77 7.97 14.88
CA ASP A 118 -6.51 8.21 14.21
C ASP A 118 -5.30 7.72 15.05
N ALA A 119 -4.13 7.67 14.40
CA ALA A 119 -2.92 7.14 15.04
C ALA A 119 -2.42 7.98 16.22
N ARG A 120 -2.66 9.30 16.24
CA ARG A 120 -2.23 10.19 17.34
C ARG A 120 -3.12 10.00 18.55
N ALA A 121 -4.45 10.01 18.34
CA ALA A 121 -5.40 9.76 19.40
C ALA A 121 -5.22 8.37 20.00
N LEU A 122 -5.00 7.35 19.17
CA LEU A 122 -4.74 5.98 19.64
C LEU A 122 -3.44 5.87 20.48
N GLN A 123 -2.41 6.63 20.14
CA GLN A 123 -1.12 6.58 20.81
C GLN A 123 -1.07 7.43 22.10
N ASN A 124 -1.71 8.60 22.10
CA ASN A 124 -1.57 9.60 23.16
C ASN A 124 -2.65 9.49 24.23
N ASP A 125 -3.81 8.95 23.90
CA ASP A 125 -4.90 8.76 24.83
C ASP A 125 -4.59 7.61 25.80
N ILE A 126 -4.69 7.90 27.08
CA ILE A 126 -4.33 6.96 28.16
C ILE A 126 -5.25 5.74 28.15
N ASP A 127 -6.54 5.95 27.83
CA ASP A 127 -7.55 4.90 27.81
C ASP A 127 -7.39 3.98 26.60
N LYS A 128 -6.76 4.47 25.53
CA LYS A 128 -6.54 3.71 24.28
C LYS A 128 -5.18 2.99 24.22
N LYS A 129 -4.31 3.20 25.22
CA LYS A 129 -2.96 2.61 25.25
C LYS A 129 -2.94 1.09 25.19
N LYS A 130 -3.92 0.41 25.76
CA LYS A 130 -4.00 -1.07 25.72
C LYS A 130 -4.25 -1.55 24.29
N ALA A 131 -5.23 -0.95 23.58
CA ALA A 131 -5.51 -1.26 22.19
C ALA A 131 -4.31 -0.94 21.29
N PHE A 132 -3.63 0.19 21.51
CA PHE A 132 -2.41 0.52 20.77
C PHE A 132 -1.31 -0.54 20.96
N ARG A 133 -1.03 -0.95 22.19
CA ARG A 133 -0.03 -1.99 22.50
C ARG A 133 -0.39 -3.32 21.84
N TRP A 134 -1.66 -3.70 21.86
CA TRP A 134 -2.13 -4.90 21.20
C TRP A 134 -1.90 -4.82 19.68
N ILE A 135 -2.29 -3.72 19.02
CA ILE A 135 -2.05 -3.52 17.57
C ILE A 135 -0.56 -3.61 17.24
N VAL A 136 0.31 -2.99 18.06
CA VAL A 136 1.77 -3.07 17.87
C VAL A 136 2.28 -4.50 18.01
N ALA A 137 1.82 -5.24 19.02
CA ALA A 137 2.20 -6.62 19.24
C ALA A 137 1.78 -7.53 18.06
N GLN A 138 0.53 -7.40 17.60
CA GLN A 138 0.03 -8.19 16.47
C GLN A 138 0.72 -7.80 15.14
N THR A 139 1.14 -6.54 14.99
CA THR A 139 1.94 -6.12 13.83
C THR A 139 3.34 -6.76 13.84
N ARG A 140 3.97 -6.82 15.01
CA ARG A 140 5.30 -7.45 15.18
C ARG A 140 5.27 -8.96 14.99
N SER A 141 4.20 -9.61 15.41
CA SER A 141 4.02 -11.07 15.24
C SER A 141 3.60 -11.46 13.81
N GLY A 142 3.32 -10.50 12.95
CA GLY A 142 2.90 -10.74 11.58
C GLY A 142 1.41 -11.09 11.42
N VAL A 143 0.63 -11.18 12.49
CA VAL A 143 -0.81 -11.52 12.46
C VAL A 143 -1.62 -10.42 11.78
N ILE A 144 -1.23 -9.16 11.95
CA ILE A 144 -1.81 -8.03 11.22
C ILE A 144 -0.75 -7.23 10.45
N SER A 145 -1.21 -6.52 9.44
CA SER A 145 -0.42 -5.56 8.67
C SER A 145 -1.10 -4.20 8.68
N ARG A 146 -0.50 -3.21 9.34
CA ARG A 146 -1.00 -1.84 9.29
C ARG A 146 -0.83 -1.29 7.87
N GLN A 147 -1.94 -0.94 7.25
CA GLN A 147 -1.99 -0.45 5.88
C GLN A 147 -3.20 0.47 5.74
N GLU A 148 -3.05 1.54 4.98
CA GLU A 148 -4.13 2.45 4.62
C GLU A 148 -5.15 1.74 3.71
N VAL A 149 -6.44 2.01 3.89
CA VAL A 149 -7.52 1.35 3.14
C VAL A 149 -7.35 1.50 1.64
N ALA A 150 -7.08 2.71 1.14
CA ALA A 150 -6.84 2.96 -0.28
C ALA A 150 -5.65 2.15 -0.84
N SER A 151 -4.61 1.92 -0.02
CA SER A 151 -3.45 1.11 -0.40
C SER A 151 -3.74 -0.39 -0.46
N MET A 152 -4.82 -0.87 0.17
CA MET A 152 -5.23 -2.29 0.13
C MET A 152 -5.95 -2.66 -1.17
N ILE A 153 -6.63 -1.70 -1.79
CA ILE A 153 -7.51 -1.92 -2.96
C ILE A 153 -6.77 -2.52 -4.15
N PRO A 154 -5.62 -1.98 -4.62
CA PRO A 154 -4.96 -2.46 -5.84
C PRO A 154 -4.67 -3.95 -5.81
N VAL A 155 -4.07 -4.44 -4.73
CA VAL A 155 -3.72 -5.86 -4.61
C VAL A 155 -4.96 -6.73 -4.43
N SER A 156 -6.04 -6.19 -3.84
CA SER A 156 -7.29 -6.94 -3.70
C SER A 156 -7.98 -7.19 -5.04
N LEU A 157 -7.81 -6.28 -6.01
CA LEU A 157 -8.38 -6.39 -7.36
C LEU A 157 -7.57 -7.31 -8.29
N LEU A 158 -6.33 -7.65 -7.94
CA LEU A 158 -5.45 -8.42 -8.82
C LEU A 158 -5.80 -9.92 -8.88
N ASN A 159 -6.68 -10.43 -8.03
CA ASN A 159 -7.03 -11.85 -7.95
C ASN A 159 -5.79 -12.75 -7.99
N ILE A 160 -4.86 -12.53 -7.06
CA ILE A 160 -3.61 -13.27 -6.99
C ILE A 160 -3.89 -14.70 -6.56
N GLU A 161 -3.40 -15.65 -7.36
CA GLU A 161 -3.46 -17.09 -7.14
C GLU A 161 -2.08 -17.64 -6.75
N LYS A 162 -2.04 -18.84 -6.16
CA LYS A 162 -0.84 -19.46 -5.58
C LYS A 162 0.35 -19.64 -6.54
N ASN A 163 0.08 -19.78 -7.83
CA ASN A 163 1.07 -20.02 -8.89
C ASN A 163 1.42 -18.77 -9.70
N HIS A 164 0.81 -17.62 -9.39
CA HIS A 164 1.07 -16.39 -10.14
C HIS A 164 2.47 -15.83 -9.91
N ARG A 165 3.05 -15.30 -10.96
CA ARG A 165 4.23 -14.43 -10.94
C ARG A 165 3.76 -12.99 -10.84
N VAL A 166 4.05 -12.36 -9.71
CA VAL A 166 3.60 -11.02 -9.38
C VAL A 166 4.77 -10.06 -9.41
N LEU A 167 4.67 -8.96 -10.14
CA LEU A 167 5.65 -7.87 -10.11
C LEU A 167 5.08 -6.68 -9.35
N ASP A 168 5.80 -6.19 -8.33
CA ASP A 168 5.57 -4.90 -7.70
C ASP A 168 6.70 -3.96 -8.11
N LEU A 169 6.42 -3.08 -9.09
CA LEU A 169 7.44 -2.34 -9.85
C LEU A 169 8.07 -1.19 -9.06
N CYS A 170 7.35 -0.59 -8.09
CA CYS A 170 7.81 0.49 -7.23
C CYS A 170 7.42 0.18 -5.77
N ALA A 171 7.96 -0.92 -5.26
CA ALA A 171 7.40 -1.67 -4.15
C ALA A 171 7.51 -1.01 -2.77
N SER A 172 8.55 -0.18 -2.53
CA SER A 172 8.80 0.34 -1.18
C SER A 172 7.70 1.30 -0.71
N PRO A 173 7.29 1.16 0.54
CA PRO A 173 7.90 0.43 1.67
C PRO A 173 7.47 -1.04 1.82
N GLY A 174 6.85 -1.68 0.83
CA GLY A 174 6.56 -3.11 0.84
C GLY A 174 5.17 -3.50 1.39
N SER A 175 4.24 -2.56 1.56
CA SER A 175 2.89 -2.90 2.08
C SER A 175 2.06 -3.68 1.06
N LYS A 176 2.11 -3.30 -0.22
CA LYS A 176 1.45 -3.99 -1.32
C LYS A 176 2.16 -5.31 -1.64
N THR A 177 3.49 -5.30 -1.66
CA THR A 177 4.32 -6.51 -1.78
C THR A 177 3.95 -7.56 -0.73
N ARG A 178 3.89 -7.16 0.54
CA ARG A 178 3.52 -8.06 1.63
C ARG A 178 2.09 -8.59 1.45
N GLN A 179 1.14 -7.76 1.06
CA GLN A 179 -0.23 -8.16 0.78
C GLN A 179 -0.29 -9.19 -0.37
N ALA A 180 0.48 -8.97 -1.44
CA ALA A 180 0.57 -9.90 -2.56
C ALA A 180 1.16 -11.25 -2.13
N LEU A 181 2.22 -11.22 -1.32
CA LEU A 181 2.86 -12.43 -0.80
C LEU A 181 1.94 -13.22 0.13
N GLU A 182 1.20 -12.56 1.02
CA GLU A 182 0.20 -13.21 1.88
C GLU A 182 -0.91 -13.88 1.06
N LYS A 183 -1.39 -13.24 -0.01
CA LYS A 183 -2.40 -13.82 -0.91
C LYS A 183 -1.86 -15.04 -1.65
N LEU A 184 -0.64 -14.95 -2.15
CA LEU A 184 0.05 -16.03 -2.86
C LEU A 184 0.28 -17.25 -1.95
N CYS A 185 0.41 -17.03 -0.65
CA CYS A 185 0.62 -18.06 0.38
C CYS A 185 -0.66 -18.46 1.13
N ASN A 186 -1.84 -18.10 0.65
CA ASN A 186 -3.11 -18.36 1.33
C ASN A 186 -3.54 -19.84 1.29
N THR A 187 -2.93 -20.65 0.45
CA THR A 187 -3.26 -22.07 0.30
C THR A 187 -2.02 -22.93 0.46
N ILE A 188 -2.21 -24.16 0.95
CA ILE A 188 -1.15 -25.17 0.99
C ILE A 188 -0.81 -25.53 -0.45
N ALA A 189 0.46 -25.40 -0.83
CA ALA A 189 0.92 -25.85 -2.14
C ALA A 189 0.98 -27.37 -2.16
N ILE A 190 0.27 -27.98 -3.12
CA ILE A 190 0.22 -29.44 -3.25
C ILE A 190 1.54 -29.98 -3.87
N LYS A 191 2.22 -29.17 -4.69
CA LYS A 191 3.50 -29.52 -5.34
C LYS A 191 4.43 -28.30 -5.37
N SER A 192 5.74 -28.54 -5.25
CA SER A 192 6.76 -27.48 -5.28
C SER A 192 6.82 -26.73 -6.60
N ASP A 193 6.45 -27.37 -7.71
CA ASP A 193 6.58 -26.84 -9.06
C ASP A 193 5.49 -25.80 -9.43
N ASP A 194 4.42 -25.75 -8.61
CA ASP A 194 3.29 -24.80 -8.79
C ASP A 194 3.42 -23.53 -7.93
N LEU A 195 4.61 -23.23 -7.44
CA LEU A 195 4.78 -22.08 -6.55
C LEU A 195 5.02 -20.79 -7.32
N GLY A 196 4.08 -19.86 -7.20
CA GLY A 196 4.26 -18.49 -7.70
C GLY A 196 5.30 -17.70 -6.88
N ILE A 197 5.68 -16.54 -7.39
CA ILE A 197 6.69 -15.65 -6.79
C ILE A 197 6.22 -14.20 -6.83
N VAL A 198 6.64 -13.42 -5.84
CA VAL A 198 6.54 -11.96 -5.86
C VAL A 198 7.92 -11.38 -6.14
N VAL A 199 8.05 -10.63 -7.22
CA VAL A 199 9.23 -9.81 -7.52
C VAL A 199 8.93 -8.37 -7.12
N ALA A 200 9.68 -7.84 -6.17
CA ALA A 200 9.49 -6.50 -5.61
C ALA A 200 10.68 -5.62 -5.94
N ASN A 201 10.44 -4.59 -6.75
CA ASN A 201 11.48 -3.69 -7.23
C ASN A 201 11.38 -2.30 -6.59
N ASP A 202 12.52 -1.68 -6.30
CA ASP A 202 12.60 -0.25 -6.01
C ASP A 202 13.92 0.31 -6.54
N VAL A 203 13.88 1.52 -7.10
CA VAL A 203 15.07 2.20 -7.64
C VAL A 203 16.10 2.55 -6.56
N ASN A 204 15.67 2.67 -5.32
CA ASN A 204 16.52 3.04 -4.20
C ASN A 204 16.91 1.81 -3.37
N LEU A 205 18.19 1.48 -3.36
CA LEU A 205 18.72 0.32 -2.64
C LEU A 205 18.33 0.28 -1.15
N LYS A 206 18.41 1.41 -0.44
CA LYS A 206 18.01 1.47 0.98
C LYS A 206 16.53 1.15 1.17
N ARG A 207 15.71 1.55 0.22
CA ARG A 207 14.27 1.24 0.22
C ARG A 207 14.02 -0.23 -0.07
N SER A 208 14.82 -0.87 -0.91
CA SER A 208 14.72 -2.32 -1.18
C SER A 208 14.95 -3.13 0.10
N PHE A 209 15.88 -2.74 0.96
CA PHE A 209 16.05 -3.37 2.29
C PHE A 209 14.83 -3.20 3.20
N ILE A 210 14.10 -2.07 3.10
CA ILE A 210 12.86 -1.87 3.87
C ILE A 210 11.79 -2.88 3.44
N ILE A 211 11.69 -3.19 2.14
CA ILE A 211 10.78 -4.21 1.62
C ILE A 211 11.09 -5.58 2.25
N ALA A 212 12.35 -6.00 2.16
CA ALA A 212 12.80 -7.27 2.71
C ALA A 212 12.49 -7.38 4.22
N ASN A 213 12.87 -6.36 5.00
CA ASN A 213 12.62 -6.31 6.44
C ASN A 213 11.13 -6.36 6.79
N ARG A 214 10.29 -5.67 6.02
CA ARG A 214 8.83 -5.67 6.26
C ARG A 214 8.17 -7.01 5.95
N CYS A 215 8.68 -7.72 4.97
CA CYS A 215 8.18 -9.06 4.60
C CYS A 215 8.74 -10.17 5.52
N ASN A 216 9.85 -9.94 6.21
CA ASN A 216 10.54 -10.95 7.00
C ASN A 216 9.68 -11.59 8.10
N VAL A 217 8.66 -10.88 8.59
CA VAL A 217 7.69 -11.40 9.57
C VAL A 217 6.85 -12.56 9.03
N LEU A 218 6.85 -12.79 7.72
CA LEU A 218 6.14 -13.91 7.07
C LEU A 218 6.94 -15.22 7.11
N GLY A 219 8.15 -15.21 7.67
CA GLY A 219 8.96 -16.41 7.86
C GLY A 219 9.28 -17.13 6.55
N LEU A 220 8.99 -18.44 6.47
CA LEU A 220 9.27 -19.28 5.30
C LEU A 220 8.62 -18.79 3.99
N HIS A 221 7.52 -18.06 4.06
CA HIS A 221 6.88 -17.51 2.87
C HIS A 221 7.76 -16.50 2.12
N THR A 222 8.79 -15.95 2.77
CA THR A 222 9.77 -15.05 2.12
C THR A 222 10.63 -15.75 1.07
N GLN A 223 10.68 -17.08 1.04
CA GLN A 223 11.31 -17.84 -0.05
C GLN A 223 10.63 -17.59 -1.42
N ARG A 224 9.38 -17.12 -1.40
CA ARG A 224 8.62 -16.72 -2.58
C ARG A 224 8.72 -15.22 -2.89
N LEU A 225 9.69 -14.51 -2.32
CA LEU A 225 9.96 -13.10 -2.53
C LEU A 225 11.35 -12.90 -3.14
N CYS A 226 11.41 -12.23 -4.28
CA CYS A 226 12.64 -11.72 -4.88
C CYS A 226 12.63 -10.19 -4.80
N VAL A 227 13.64 -9.60 -4.15
CA VAL A 227 13.77 -8.13 -4.07
C VAL A 227 14.84 -7.68 -5.04
N THR A 228 14.51 -6.73 -5.91
CA THR A 228 15.38 -6.18 -6.95
C THR A 228 15.57 -4.68 -6.80
N ASN A 229 16.67 -4.17 -7.37
CA ASN A 229 17.00 -2.75 -7.34
C ASN A 229 17.30 -2.23 -8.75
N HIS A 230 16.25 -1.82 -9.47
CA HIS A 230 16.33 -1.32 -10.84
C HIS A 230 15.43 -0.08 -11.04
N LYS A 231 15.75 0.71 -12.07
CA LYS A 231 14.82 1.73 -12.56
C LYS A 231 13.59 1.05 -13.17
N ALA A 232 12.39 1.46 -12.79
CA ALA A 232 11.15 0.89 -13.32
C ALA A 232 11.03 1.02 -14.85
N GLN A 233 11.59 2.11 -15.42
CA GLN A 233 11.57 2.39 -16.85
C GLN A 233 12.45 1.45 -17.68
N SER A 234 13.44 0.85 -17.08
CA SER A 234 14.37 -0.10 -17.71
C SER A 234 14.47 -1.37 -16.86
N PHE A 235 13.32 -1.82 -16.33
CA PHE A 235 13.28 -3.06 -15.58
C PHE A 235 13.61 -4.23 -16.50
N PRO A 236 14.60 -5.08 -16.13
CA PRO A 236 15.03 -6.16 -17.00
C PRO A 236 13.97 -7.25 -17.11
N ASN A 237 13.93 -7.92 -18.27
CA ASN A 237 13.21 -9.19 -18.39
C ASN A 237 13.92 -10.24 -17.52
N ILE A 238 13.26 -10.67 -16.46
CA ILE A 238 13.79 -11.71 -15.58
C ILE A 238 13.31 -13.06 -16.08
N SER A 239 14.23 -13.85 -16.64
CA SER A 239 13.95 -15.24 -17.01
C SER A 239 13.86 -16.08 -15.74
N ILE A 240 12.70 -16.63 -15.45
CA ILE A 240 12.50 -17.57 -14.35
C ILE A 240 12.63 -18.97 -14.93
N LYS A 241 13.65 -19.72 -14.48
CA LYS A 241 13.78 -21.13 -14.86
C LYS A 241 12.65 -21.91 -14.19
N ALA A 242 11.69 -22.38 -14.97
CA ALA A 242 10.74 -23.38 -14.50
C ALA A 242 11.52 -24.71 -14.40
N SER A 243 11.57 -25.30 -13.21
CA SER A 243 12.08 -26.67 -13.05
C SER A 243 11.05 -27.62 -13.64
N THR A 244 11.25 -28.00 -14.87
CA THR A 244 10.60 -29.18 -15.46
C THR A 244 11.40 -30.41 -15.05
N ASN A 245 10.76 -31.57 -14.98
CA ASN A 245 11.28 -32.86 -14.53
C ASN A 245 12.79 -33.06 -14.82
N LYS A 246 13.48 -33.76 -13.92
CA LYS A 246 14.94 -34.00 -13.91
C LYS A 246 15.57 -34.44 -15.23
N ASN A 247 14.79 -34.78 -16.27
CA ASN A 247 15.25 -35.27 -17.57
C ASN A 247 14.97 -34.32 -18.74
N GLU A 248 14.26 -33.22 -18.55
CA GLU A 248 14.04 -32.21 -19.57
C GLU A 248 14.73 -30.92 -19.16
N GLY A 249 15.58 -30.37 -20.02
CA GLY A 249 16.31 -29.14 -19.72
C GLY A 249 15.38 -28.02 -19.23
N ALA A 250 15.81 -27.27 -18.23
CA ALA A 250 15.04 -26.21 -17.64
C ALA A 250 14.47 -25.27 -18.73
N ALA A 251 13.17 -25.24 -18.90
CA ALA A 251 12.52 -24.30 -19.81
C ALA A 251 12.72 -22.88 -19.27
N ILE A 252 13.37 -22.03 -20.03
CA ILE A 252 13.49 -20.60 -19.75
C ILE A 252 12.15 -19.98 -20.14
N VAL A 253 11.32 -19.65 -19.16
CA VAL A 253 10.10 -18.89 -19.41
C VAL A 253 10.48 -17.41 -19.40
N ASP A 254 10.39 -16.80 -20.56
CA ASP A 254 10.66 -15.37 -20.75
C ASP A 254 9.78 -14.52 -19.84
N GLY A 255 10.34 -13.48 -19.24
CA GLY A 255 9.87 -12.68 -18.11
C GLY A 255 8.44 -12.18 -18.10
N GLN A 256 7.48 -13.07 -18.29
CA GLN A 256 6.06 -12.74 -18.22
C GLN A 256 5.53 -12.81 -16.78
N TYR A 257 4.91 -11.74 -16.34
CA TYR A 257 4.20 -11.67 -15.06
C TYR A 257 2.69 -11.84 -15.27
N ASP A 258 2.06 -12.60 -14.39
CA ASP A 258 0.61 -12.79 -14.42
C ASP A 258 -0.12 -11.58 -13.84
N ARG A 259 0.52 -10.88 -12.88
CA ARG A 259 -0.03 -9.70 -12.19
C ARG A 259 1.06 -8.66 -11.99
N ILE A 260 0.73 -7.39 -12.21
CA ILE A 260 1.66 -6.27 -12.02
C ILE A 260 0.99 -5.21 -11.13
N VAL A 261 1.69 -4.80 -10.08
CA VAL A 261 1.41 -3.60 -9.27
C VAL A 261 2.36 -2.49 -9.73
N CYS A 262 1.80 -1.38 -10.18
CA CYS A 262 2.57 -0.22 -10.64
C CYS A 262 2.21 1.03 -9.81
N ASP A 263 2.73 1.08 -8.57
CA ASP A 263 2.54 2.20 -7.64
C ASP A 263 3.68 3.21 -7.81
N VAL A 264 3.62 3.97 -8.88
CA VAL A 264 4.69 4.89 -9.30
C VAL A 264 4.74 6.17 -8.47
N PRO A 265 5.89 6.88 -8.40
CA PRO A 265 6.01 8.16 -7.72
C PRO A 265 4.92 9.15 -8.15
N CYS A 266 4.33 9.89 -7.19
CA CYS A 266 3.26 10.85 -7.43
C CYS A 266 3.50 12.18 -6.71
N SER A 267 2.65 13.18 -7.00
CA SER A 267 2.63 14.49 -6.36
C SER A 267 2.17 14.48 -4.89
N GLY A 268 1.56 13.37 -4.46
CA GLY A 268 1.11 13.21 -3.08
C GLY A 268 -0.29 13.73 -2.80
N ASP A 269 -1.06 14.09 -3.82
CA ASP A 269 -2.41 14.66 -3.72
C ASP A 269 -3.36 13.80 -2.86
N GLY A 270 -3.26 12.48 -2.98
CA GLY A 270 -4.04 11.53 -2.16
C GLY A 270 -3.51 11.33 -0.74
N THR A 271 -2.42 12.00 -0.33
CA THR A 271 -1.77 11.76 0.98
C THR A 271 -1.89 12.92 1.96
N LEU A 272 -2.70 13.94 1.65
CA LEU A 272 -2.93 15.13 2.49
C LEU A 272 -3.34 14.78 3.92
N ARG A 273 -4.24 13.80 4.09
CA ARG A 273 -4.67 13.29 5.40
C ARG A 273 -3.55 12.62 6.20
N LYS A 274 -2.57 12.07 5.53
CA LYS A 274 -1.44 11.32 6.10
C LYS A 274 -0.24 12.20 6.40
N ASP A 275 0.01 13.17 5.53
CA ASP A 275 1.09 14.14 5.65
C ASP A 275 0.57 15.57 5.45
N PRO A 276 0.10 16.24 6.52
CA PRO A 276 -0.42 17.60 6.44
C PRO A 276 0.58 18.64 5.91
N ILE A 277 1.88 18.34 5.89
CA ILE A 277 2.89 19.25 5.31
C ILE A 277 2.65 19.45 3.81
N ILE A 278 2.01 18.48 3.16
CA ILE A 278 1.70 18.57 1.72
C ILE A 278 0.78 19.76 1.44
N TRP A 279 -0.16 20.11 2.31
CA TRP A 279 -1.00 21.30 2.15
C TRP A 279 -0.21 22.58 1.90
N GLN A 280 0.96 22.71 2.53
CA GLN A 280 1.82 23.89 2.43
C GLN A 280 2.78 23.84 1.23
N ARG A 281 3.19 22.63 0.83
CA ARG A 281 4.23 22.42 -0.19
C ARG A 281 3.67 22.04 -1.54
N TRP A 282 2.41 21.68 -1.60
CA TRP A 282 1.81 21.20 -2.84
C TRP A 282 1.86 22.24 -3.96
N HIS A 283 2.23 21.80 -5.15
CA HIS A 283 2.29 22.63 -6.33
C HIS A 283 1.92 21.79 -7.57
N PRO A 284 1.11 22.33 -8.53
CA PRO A 284 0.67 21.58 -9.72
C PRO A 284 1.84 21.07 -10.58
N GLU A 285 2.95 21.78 -10.61
CA GLU A 285 4.15 21.36 -11.34
C GLU A 285 4.75 20.04 -10.83
N PHE A 286 4.47 19.62 -9.60
CA PHE A 286 5.01 18.34 -9.10
C PHE A 286 4.49 17.17 -9.93
N SER A 287 3.21 17.19 -10.28
CA SER A 287 2.62 16.18 -11.15
C SER A 287 3.21 16.25 -12.58
N GLN A 288 3.36 17.44 -13.11
CA GLN A 288 3.93 17.66 -14.46
C GLN A 288 5.38 17.17 -14.56
N LYS A 289 6.22 17.48 -13.57
CA LYS A 289 7.62 17.01 -13.51
C LYS A 289 7.75 15.48 -13.43
N LEU A 290 6.76 14.82 -12.85
CA LEU A 290 6.74 13.36 -12.75
C LEU A 290 6.12 12.67 -13.98
N HIS A 291 5.42 13.39 -14.84
CA HIS A 291 4.72 12.80 -15.98
C HIS A 291 5.64 12.00 -16.92
N PRO A 292 6.82 12.48 -17.32
CA PRO A 292 7.74 11.69 -18.15
C PRO A 292 8.16 10.38 -17.47
N LEU A 293 8.39 10.42 -16.16
CA LEU A 293 8.79 9.25 -15.37
C LEU A 293 7.69 8.18 -15.31
N ARG A 294 6.43 8.59 -15.27
CA ARG A 294 5.26 7.69 -15.16
C ARG A 294 4.87 7.06 -16.48
N LYS A 295 5.16 7.72 -17.59
CA LYS A 295 4.75 7.27 -18.93
C LYS A 295 5.40 5.94 -19.33
N PHE A 296 6.65 5.71 -18.95
CA PHE A 296 7.43 4.54 -19.33
C PHE A 296 6.92 3.21 -18.73
N PRO A 297 6.59 3.09 -17.44
CA PRO A 297 6.14 1.81 -16.90
C PRO A 297 4.83 1.27 -17.52
N ILE A 298 3.99 2.17 -18.04
CA ILE A 298 2.72 1.82 -18.68
C ILE A 298 2.98 1.17 -20.06
N LEU A 299 4.04 1.58 -20.74
CA LEU A 299 4.41 1.08 -22.07
C LEU A 299 5.10 -0.30 -22.04
N PHE A 300 5.60 -0.72 -20.87
CA PHE A 300 6.20 -2.05 -20.66
C PHE A 300 5.17 -3.13 -20.25
N SER A 301 3.90 -2.80 -20.19
CA SER A 301 2.88 -3.83 -20.12
C SER A 301 2.96 -4.65 -21.40
N PRO A 302 3.21 -5.98 -21.34
CA PRO A 302 3.18 -6.81 -22.55
C PRO A 302 1.85 -6.61 -23.24
N GLU A 303 1.89 -6.47 -24.54
CA GLU A 303 0.80 -6.15 -25.45
C GLU A 303 -0.56 -6.68 -24.96
N ILE A 304 -1.46 -5.74 -24.67
CA ILE A 304 -2.88 -6.03 -24.61
C ILE A 304 -3.29 -6.22 -26.09
N ASN A 305 -3.14 -7.44 -26.60
CA ASN A 305 -3.80 -7.89 -27.82
C ASN A 305 -5.20 -8.36 -27.48
#